data_c5344ff11b987f996a25c6bfe52faa09
#
_entry.id   c5344ff11b987f996a25c6bfe52faa09
#
_cell.length_a   1.000
_cell.length_b   1.000
_cell.length_c   1.000
_cell.angle_alpha   90.00
_cell.angle_beta   90.00
_cell.angle_gamma   90.00
#
_symmetry.space_group_name_H-M   'P 1'
#
loop_
_entity.id
_entity.type
_entity.pdbx_description
1 polymer ?
#
loop_
_entity_poly.entity_id
_entity_poly.type
_entity_poly.pdbx_seq_one_letter_code
_entity_poly.pdbx_strand_id
1 'polypeptide(L)'
;ALPIWQEIGVLNYIGVFAHFVHPDEIFYEESKDSSWGIMGTGLKNFMHDVNRRYPWLTATTSSESIPYFSDFFDMDYRVRYADDGMELYTWNAAGELRFLLRTAHVIDHAEGCTFAVADEGVYIIRASEPEARIYWKEAEE
;
A
#
# COMPACT_ATOMS: atom_id res chain seq x y z
N ALA A 1 10.99 -8.30 15.83
CA ALA A 1 10.79 -6.83 15.93
C ALA A 1 11.16 -6.10 14.64
N LEU A 2 12.25 -6.48 13.93
CA LEU A 2 12.66 -5.85 12.66
C LEU A 2 11.60 -5.93 11.54
N PRO A 3 10.93 -7.09 11.29
CA PRO A 3 9.93 -7.17 10.23
C PRO A 3 8.76 -6.19 10.43
N ILE A 4 8.33 -5.97 11.67
CA ILE A 4 7.22 -5.03 11.98
C ILE A 4 7.62 -3.60 11.67
N TRP A 5 8.84 -3.18 11.96
CA TRP A 5 9.32 -1.84 11.65
C TRP A 5 9.49 -1.61 10.15
N GLN A 6 9.95 -2.63 9.42
CA GLN A 6 10.01 -2.59 7.96
C GLN A 6 8.61 -2.49 7.36
N GLU A 7 7.67 -3.30 7.85
CA GLU A 7 6.26 -3.29 7.46
C GLU A 7 5.65 -1.89 7.65
N ILE A 8 5.76 -1.32 8.85
CA ILE A 8 5.24 0.01 9.15
C ILE A 8 5.89 1.08 8.26
N GLY A 9 7.22 1.03 8.09
CA GLY A 9 7.94 1.98 7.24
C GLY A 9 7.46 1.95 5.80
N VAL A 10 7.40 0.77 5.19
CA VAL A 10 6.97 0.59 3.81
C VAL A 10 5.52 1.03 3.61
N LEU A 11 4.62 0.66 4.52
CA LEU A 11 3.19 0.98 4.41
C LEU A 11 2.91 2.47 4.58
N ASN A 12 3.70 3.19 5.38
CA ASN A 12 3.57 4.63 5.52
C ASN A 12 4.05 5.43 4.29
N TYR A 13 4.87 4.83 3.44
CA TYR A 13 5.44 5.47 2.25
C TYR A 13 4.95 4.84 0.93
N ILE A 14 3.91 3.98 0.99
CA ILE A 14 3.35 3.28 -0.18
C ILE A 14 4.46 2.53 -0.94
N GLY A 15 5.33 1.86 -0.22
CA GLY A 15 6.42 1.09 -0.79
C GLY A 15 6.04 -0.35 -1.08
N VAL A 16 7.00 -1.10 -1.61
CA VAL A 16 6.91 -2.55 -1.78
C VAL A 16 7.50 -3.23 -0.56
N PHE A 17 6.71 -4.05 0.11
CA PHE A 17 7.19 -4.89 1.20
C PHE A 17 7.71 -6.21 0.62
N ALA A 18 9.02 -6.44 0.75
CA ALA A 18 9.65 -7.69 0.37
C ALA A 18 10.14 -8.43 1.63
N HIS A 19 9.73 -9.69 1.78
CA HIS A 19 10.24 -10.56 2.80
C HIS A 19 11.04 -11.69 2.14
N PHE A 20 12.32 -11.75 2.48
CA PHE A 20 13.21 -12.77 1.97
C PHE A 20 13.25 -13.95 2.94
N VAL A 21 13.07 -15.15 2.42
CA VAL A 21 13.11 -16.39 3.18
C VAL A 21 14.16 -17.31 2.57
N HIS A 22 15.07 -17.81 3.39
CA HIS A 22 16.03 -18.83 3.00
C HIS A 22 15.46 -20.23 3.28
N PRO A 23 15.14 -21.03 2.26
CA PRO A 23 14.61 -22.38 2.46
C PRO A 23 15.59 -23.31 3.18
N ASP A 24 16.88 -23.00 3.13
CA ASP A 24 17.97 -23.77 3.73
C ASP A 24 18.28 -23.36 5.18
N GLU A 25 17.56 -22.41 5.76
CA GLU A 25 17.74 -22.02 7.17
C GLU A 25 17.54 -23.17 8.15
N ILE A 26 16.76 -24.19 7.78
CA ILE A 26 16.59 -25.42 8.60
C ILE A 26 17.88 -26.20 8.80
N PHE A 27 18.91 -25.96 7.98
CA PHE A 27 20.21 -26.63 8.06
C PHE A 27 21.25 -25.84 8.84
N TYR A 28 20.92 -24.62 9.29
CA TYR A 28 21.83 -23.80 10.08
C TYR A 28 21.87 -24.28 11.53
N GLU A 29 23.03 -24.16 12.17
CA GLU A 29 23.22 -24.61 13.55
C GLU A 29 22.26 -23.95 14.53
N GLU A 30 21.94 -22.68 14.29
CA GLU A 30 21.00 -21.89 15.09
C GLU A 30 19.55 -22.39 14.96
N SER A 31 19.24 -23.10 13.88
CA SER A 31 17.92 -23.61 13.56
C SER A 31 17.80 -25.12 13.63
N LYS A 32 18.81 -25.82 14.16
CA LYS A 32 18.89 -27.29 14.16
C LYS A 32 17.70 -28.02 14.81
N ASP A 33 17.03 -27.36 15.74
CA ASP A 33 15.83 -27.86 16.42
C ASP A 33 14.54 -27.49 15.70
N SER A 34 14.62 -26.77 14.58
CA SER A 34 13.49 -26.38 13.74
C SER A 34 13.22 -27.41 12.65
N SER A 35 12.04 -27.32 12.08
CA SER A 35 11.66 -28.08 10.89
C SER A 35 10.96 -27.16 9.90
N TRP A 36 10.93 -27.57 8.62
CA TRP A 36 10.19 -26.84 7.61
C TRP A 36 8.69 -26.69 7.96
N GLY A 37 8.13 -27.66 8.67
CA GLY A 37 6.76 -27.57 9.19
C GLY A 37 6.58 -26.44 10.20
N ILE A 38 7.53 -26.25 11.11
CA ILE A 38 7.52 -25.18 12.12
C ILE A 38 7.73 -23.82 11.44
N MET A 39 8.78 -23.68 10.63
CA MET A 39 9.12 -22.42 9.94
C MET A 39 8.03 -22.01 8.94
N GLY A 40 7.54 -22.96 8.15
CA GLY A 40 6.46 -22.72 7.21
C GLY A 40 5.13 -22.33 7.88
N THR A 41 4.86 -22.86 9.07
CA THR A 41 3.71 -22.45 9.88
C THR A 41 3.90 -21.00 10.37
N GLY A 42 5.10 -20.64 10.83
CA GLY A 42 5.44 -19.27 11.23
C GLY A 42 5.24 -18.28 10.08
N LEU A 43 5.75 -18.61 8.90
CA LEU A 43 5.58 -17.78 7.71
C LEU A 43 4.10 -17.61 7.30
N LYS A 44 3.34 -18.72 7.30
CA LYS A 44 1.89 -18.64 7.00
C LYS A 44 1.14 -17.75 7.98
N ASN A 45 1.44 -17.86 9.28
CA ASN A 45 0.80 -17.04 10.30
C ASN A 45 1.17 -15.58 10.13
N PHE A 46 2.43 -15.27 9.82
CA PHE A 46 2.87 -13.91 9.51
C PHE A 46 2.14 -13.34 8.30
N MET A 47 2.10 -14.05 7.17
CA MET A 47 1.40 -13.60 5.96
C MET A 47 -0.11 -13.43 6.20
N HIS A 48 -0.72 -14.32 6.97
CA HIS A 48 -2.12 -14.20 7.35
C HIS A 48 -2.38 -12.94 8.18
N ASP A 49 -1.50 -12.64 9.15
CA ASP A 49 -1.63 -11.45 9.99
C ASP A 49 -1.44 -10.16 9.18
N VAL A 50 -0.47 -10.12 8.26
CA VAL A 50 -0.28 -9.01 7.32
C VAL A 50 -1.53 -8.79 6.47
N ASN A 51 -2.06 -9.83 5.83
CA ASN A 51 -3.27 -9.72 5.00
C ASN A 51 -4.50 -9.29 5.80
N ARG A 52 -4.61 -9.71 7.05
CA ARG A 52 -5.70 -9.31 7.93
C ARG A 52 -5.63 -7.84 8.34
N ARG A 53 -4.42 -7.34 8.61
CA ARG A 53 -4.20 -5.94 9.01
C ARG A 53 -4.29 -4.98 7.83
N TYR A 54 -3.85 -5.42 6.66
CA TYR A 54 -3.72 -4.60 5.46
C TYR A 54 -4.41 -5.25 4.27
N PRO A 55 -5.76 -5.36 4.30
CA PRO A 55 -6.52 -6.07 3.25
C PRO A 55 -6.43 -5.41 1.87
N TRP A 56 -5.92 -4.19 1.80
CA TRP A 56 -5.69 -3.43 0.57
C TRP A 56 -4.34 -3.72 -0.09
N LEU A 57 -3.46 -4.51 0.54
CA LEU A 57 -2.21 -4.94 -0.07
C LEU A 57 -2.47 -5.88 -1.26
N THR A 58 -1.67 -5.71 -2.30
CA THR A 58 -1.68 -6.57 -3.48
C THR A 58 -0.38 -7.36 -3.53
N ALA A 59 -0.49 -8.69 -3.62
CA ALA A 59 0.67 -9.53 -3.87
C ALA A 59 1.22 -9.28 -5.29
N THR A 60 2.52 -9.15 -5.41
CA THR A 60 3.20 -8.90 -6.69
C THR A 60 4.56 -9.60 -6.72
N THR A 61 5.05 -9.89 -7.89
CA THR A 61 6.43 -10.34 -8.09
C THR A 61 7.37 -9.15 -8.28
N SER A 62 8.68 -9.37 -8.13
CA SER A 62 9.67 -8.32 -8.36
C SER A 62 9.58 -7.74 -9.79
N SER A 63 9.32 -8.58 -10.79
CA SER A 63 9.19 -8.14 -12.18
C SER A 63 7.93 -7.30 -12.41
N GLU A 64 6.81 -7.65 -11.78
CA GLU A 64 5.56 -6.89 -11.86
C GLU A 64 5.62 -5.58 -11.09
N SER A 65 6.51 -5.44 -10.11
CA SER A 65 6.68 -4.21 -9.35
C SER A 65 7.52 -3.15 -10.08
N ILE A 66 8.31 -3.51 -11.08
CA ILE A 66 9.19 -2.58 -11.82
C ILE A 66 8.40 -1.40 -12.42
N PRO A 67 7.28 -1.58 -13.15
CA PRO A 67 6.50 -0.47 -13.69
C PRO A 67 6.03 0.52 -12.61
N TYR A 68 5.62 0.01 -11.44
CA TYR A 68 5.19 0.89 -10.34
C TYR A 68 6.32 1.76 -9.81
N PHE A 69 7.54 1.22 -9.74
CA PHE A 69 8.71 2.02 -9.37
C PHE A 69 9.04 3.06 -10.44
N SER A 70 9.03 2.68 -11.72
CA SER A 70 9.25 3.63 -12.82
C SER A 70 8.23 4.78 -12.75
N ASP A 71 6.95 4.45 -12.70
CA ASP A 71 5.88 5.45 -12.62
C ASP A 71 6.04 6.33 -11.37
N PHE A 72 6.41 5.75 -10.22
CA PHE A 72 6.63 6.51 -8.98
C PHE A 72 7.78 7.52 -9.09
N PHE A 73 8.87 7.16 -9.78
CA PHE A 73 10.02 8.05 -9.94
C PHE A 73 9.84 9.08 -11.05
N ASP A 74 9.07 8.75 -12.08
CA ASP A 74 8.89 9.59 -13.27
C ASP A 74 7.64 10.48 -13.20
N MET A 75 6.67 10.14 -12.30
CA MET A 75 5.43 10.91 -12.17
C MET A 75 5.65 12.30 -11.62
N ASP A 76 4.91 13.22 -12.16
CA ASP A 76 4.63 14.50 -11.53
C ASP A 76 3.17 14.54 -11.08
N TYR A 77 2.87 15.31 -10.04
CA TYR A 77 1.51 15.47 -9.57
C TYR A 77 1.24 16.89 -9.02
N ARG A 78 -0.01 17.26 -9.04
CA ARG A 78 -0.51 18.49 -8.43
C ARG A 78 -1.80 18.18 -7.66
N VAL A 79 -1.91 18.73 -6.47
CA VAL A 79 -3.13 18.68 -5.67
C VAL A 79 -3.71 20.07 -5.54
N ARG A 80 -5.02 20.18 -5.67
CA ARG A 80 -5.79 21.40 -5.43
C ARG A 80 -6.93 21.06 -4.47
N TYR A 81 -6.98 21.77 -3.38
CA TYR A 81 -8.05 21.62 -2.39
C TYR A 81 -9.18 22.62 -2.67
N ALA A 82 -10.42 22.16 -2.46
CA ALA A 82 -11.65 22.92 -2.49
C ALA A 82 -12.46 22.64 -1.22
N ASP A 83 -13.48 23.44 -0.96
CA ASP A 83 -14.32 23.28 0.23
C ASP A 83 -15.11 21.96 0.18
N ASP A 84 -15.47 21.51 -1.01
CA ASP A 84 -16.25 20.29 -1.26
C ASP A 84 -15.40 19.06 -1.60
N GLY A 85 -14.05 19.19 -1.67
CA GLY A 85 -13.22 18.07 -2.06
C GLY A 85 -11.77 18.42 -2.37
N MET A 86 -11.15 17.58 -3.20
CA MET A 86 -9.81 17.81 -3.75
C MET A 86 -9.71 17.30 -5.18
N GLU A 87 -8.88 17.95 -5.95
CA GLU A 87 -8.50 17.56 -7.30
C GLU A 87 -7.05 17.07 -7.30
N LEU A 88 -6.80 15.97 -7.97
CA LEU A 88 -5.48 15.37 -8.16
C LEU A 88 -5.20 15.30 -9.65
N TYR A 89 -4.15 15.97 -10.08
CA TYR A 89 -3.64 15.94 -11.45
C TYR A 89 -2.34 15.17 -11.46
N THR A 90 -2.21 14.22 -12.38
CA THR A 90 -1.00 13.41 -12.55
C THR A 90 -0.56 13.37 -13.99
N TRP A 91 0.74 13.33 -14.23
CA TRP A 91 1.34 13.18 -15.56
C TRP A 91 2.69 12.48 -15.47
N ASN A 92 3.23 12.10 -16.61
CA ASN A 92 4.49 11.34 -16.75
C ASN A 92 4.43 9.93 -16.13
N ALA A 93 3.25 9.33 -16.03
CA ALA A 93 3.08 7.95 -15.61
C ALA A 93 2.25 7.19 -16.66
N ALA A 94 2.56 5.91 -16.84
CA ALA A 94 1.89 5.05 -17.82
C ALA A 94 0.78 4.19 -17.21
N GLY A 95 0.76 4.03 -15.89
CA GLY A 95 -0.14 3.14 -15.19
C GLY A 95 -0.96 3.80 -14.07
N GLU A 96 -1.65 2.95 -13.31
CA GLU A 96 -2.38 3.36 -12.12
C GLU A 96 -1.39 3.85 -11.05
N LEU A 97 -1.59 5.06 -10.58
CA LEU A 97 -0.81 5.64 -9.49
C LEU A 97 -1.51 5.46 -8.15
N ARG A 98 -0.72 5.29 -7.09
CA ARG A 98 -1.22 5.10 -5.73
C ARG A 98 -0.73 6.19 -4.82
N PHE A 99 -1.65 6.78 -4.07
CA PHE A 99 -1.39 7.84 -3.12
C PHE A 99 -1.98 7.50 -1.75
N LEU A 100 -1.29 7.91 -0.71
CA LEU A 100 -1.80 7.86 0.65
C LEU A 100 -2.38 9.24 1.00
N LEU A 101 -3.68 9.31 1.16
CA LEU A 101 -4.37 10.53 1.60
C LEU A 101 -4.63 10.45 3.10
N ARG A 102 -4.16 11.45 3.84
CA ARG A 102 -4.52 11.67 5.23
C ARG A 102 -5.35 12.93 5.34
N THR A 103 -6.56 12.79 5.87
CA THR A 103 -7.52 13.90 5.97
C THR A 103 -8.47 13.66 7.14
N ALA A 104 -8.98 14.74 7.72
CA ALA A 104 -10.07 14.69 8.69
C ALA A 104 -11.45 14.53 8.03
N HIS A 105 -11.54 14.75 6.71
CA HIS A 105 -12.78 14.63 5.96
C HIS A 105 -13.07 13.16 5.63
N VAL A 106 -14.35 12.81 5.62
CA VAL A 106 -14.83 11.53 5.11
C VAL A 106 -15.04 11.67 3.60
N ILE A 107 -14.54 10.74 2.82
CA ILE A 107 -14.78 10.69 1.38
C ILE A 107 -16.20 10.18 1.14
N ASP A 108 -16.95 10.92 0.34
CA ASP A 108 -18.27 10.49 -0.15
C ASP A 108 -18.13 9.63 -1.40
N HIS A 109 -17.55 10.20 -2.46
CA HIS A 109 -17.30 9.53 -3.72
C HIS A 109 -16.06 10.11 -4.42
N ALA A 110 -15.65 9.47 -5.52
CA ALA A 110 -14.51 9.91 -6.30
C ALA A 110 -14.73 9.65 -7.80
N GLU A 111 -14.12 10.49 -8.65
CA GLU A 111 -14.09 10.38 -10.10
C GLU A 111 -12.65 10.29 -10.58
N GLY A 112 -12.38 9.51 -11.64
CA GLY A 112 -11.02 9.30 -12.17
C GLY A 112 -10.09 8.51 -11.26
N CYS A 113 -10.57 8.10 -10.08
CA CYS A 113 -9.85 7.26 -9.14
C CYS A 113 -10.79 6.39 -8.31
N THR A 114 -10.24 5.40 -7.64
CA THR A 114 -10.91 4.63 -6.59
C THR A 114 -10.23 4.87 -5.25
N PHE A 115 -10.92 4.59 -4.15
CA PHE A 115 -10.32 4.68 -2.83
C PHE A 115 -10.69 3.50 -1.94
N ALA A 116 -9.81 3.23 -0.98
CA ALA A 116 -10.05 2.26 0.09
C ALA A 116 -9.65 2.88 1.43
N VAL A 117 -10.44 2.63 2.46
CA VAL A 117 -10.11 3.05 3.83
C VAL A 117 -9.01 2.14 4.36
N ALA A 118 -7.88 2.72 4.74
CA ALA A 118 -6.77 1.99 5.35
C ALA A 118 -6.79 2.10 6.87
N ASP A 119 -7.19 3.26 7.40
CA ASP A 119 -7.36 3.54 8.83
C ASP A 119 -8.29 4.76 8.97
N GLU A 120 -8.61 5.17 10.18
CA GLU A 120 -9.36 6.40 10.45
C GLU A 120 -8.62 7.61 9.86
N GLY A 121 -9.30 8.34 8.97
CA GLY A 121 -8.72 9.47 8.25
C GLY A 121 -7.58 9.13 7.30
N VAL A 122 -7.37 7.85 6.97
CA VAL A 122 -6.31 7.37 6.07
C VAL A 122 -6.91 6.57 4.92
N TYR A 123 -6.66 7.01 3.71
CA TYR A 123 -7.20 6.41 2.49
C TYR A 123 -6.08 6.07 1.51
N ILE A 124 -6.21 4.92 0.84
CA ILE A 124 -5.41 4.59 -0.34
C ILE A 124 -6.18 5.04 -1.57
N ILE A 125 -5.65 6.00 -2.30
CA ILE A 125 -6.20 6.49 -3.55
C ILE A 125 -5.49 5.80 -4.70
N ARG A 126 -6.26 5.26 -5.64
CA ARG A 126 -5.77 4.65 -6.88
C ARG A 126 -6.25 5.50 -8.04
N ALA A 127 -5.38 6.36 -8.55
CA ALA A 127 -5.67 7.22 -9.69
C ALA A 127 -5.45 6.43 -10.98
N SER A 128 -6.51 6.19 -11.73
CA SER A 128 -6.52 5.50 -13.02
C SER A 128 -6.58 6.45 -14.19
N GLU A 129 -6.86 7.72 -13.93
CA GLU A 129 -6.94 8.79 -14.93
C GLU A 129 -5.99 9.94 -14.54
N PRO A 130 -5.51 10.72 -15.51
CA PRO A 130 -4.64 11.88 -15.26
C PRO A 130 -5.29 12.97 -14.40
N GLU A 131 -6.60 13.04 -14.40
CA GLU A 131 -7.40 13.94 -13.57
C GLU A 131 -8.33 13.12 -12.71
N ALA A 132 -8.22 13.30 -11.40
CA ALA A 132 -9.09 12.65 -10.44
C ALA A 132 -9.68 13.69 -9.48
N ARG A 133 -10.90 13.47 -9.06
CA ARG A 133 -11.58 14.32 -8.09
C ARG A 133 -12.14 13.47 -6.95
N ILE A 134 -11.94 13.94 -5.73
CA ILE A 134 -12.42 13.31 -4.50
C ILE A 134 -13.36 14.31 -3.83
N TYR A 135 -14.56 13.85 -3.49
CA TYR A 135 -15.60 14.69 -2.87
C TYR A 135 -15.72 14.32 -1.40
N TRP A 136 -15.81 15.34 -0.55
CA TRP A 136 -16.04 15.15 0.87
C TRP A 136 -17.51 14.92 1.16
N LYS A 137 -17.78 14.05 2.12
CA LYS A 137 -19.12 13.93 2.68
C LYS A 137 -19.47 15.24 3.40
N GLU A 138 -20.67 15.79 3.13
CA GLU A 138 -21.18 16.93 3.85
C GLU A 138 -21.22 16.62 5.36
N ALA A 139 -20.81 17.57 6.18
CA ALA A 139 -20.96 17.46 7.62
C ALA A 139 -22.46 17.42 7.96
N GLU A 140 -22.87 16.39 8.66
CA GLU A 140 -24.23 16.36 9.24
C GLU A 140 -24.29 17.49 10.29
N GLU A 141 -25.18 18.46 10.09
CA GLU A 141 -25.46 19.53 11.05
C GLU A 141 -26.09 18.97 12.35
#